data_7743a217ddd5d94afa617a7a3ea8a7f6
#
_entry.id   7743a217ddd5d94afa617a7a3ea8a7f6
#
_cell.length_a   1.000
_cell.length_b   1.000
_cell.length_c   1.000
_cell.angle_alpha   90.00
_cell.angle_beta   90.00
_cell.angle_gamma   90.00
#
_symmetry.space_group_name_H-M   'P 1'
#
loop_
_entity.id
_entity.type
_entity.pdbx_description
1 polymer ?
#
loop_
_entity_poly.entity_id
_entity_poly.type
_entity_poly.pdbx_seq_one_letter_code
_entity_poly.pdbx_strand_id
1 'polypeptide(L)'
;MGFTDSSQDLYNPEVQMVVTGDCRLLHTCEMCEFNNETDCKADKNEHNRWLVNKRMNDIKFKLIIGSNKGGVGKSTVTTNLAVALAERGYKVGLADADLHGPNIPKLLKAEEVRLRSTDEGIDPYETSNGLKVASLGFLIEDPNMHIAWRDAVKYDFIIELLGNIQWGELDYLLFDLPPGTGNEQITIIDFIGEVDGAIIVTTPQELALLDARKMISFARDSNVPIVGVIENMSYFICDAGKKYHIFGEGGGKRLADELVLPYLGDIPLDSDIVVNSDSGEPVVLTSPNSPAAKAFMKLADNCHKFLNPEEVKAV
;
A
#
# COMPACT_ATOMS: atom_id res chain seq x y z
N MET A 1 17.95 -12.88 40.36
CA MET A 1 18.17 -13.25 38.96
C MET A 1 17.79 -12.02 38.12
N GLY A 2 18.82 -11.29 37.68
CA GLY A 2 18.65 -10.07 36.94
C GLY A 2 18.30 -10.37 35.47
N PHE A 3 17.23 -9.80 34.99
CA PHE A 3 16.96 -9.73 33.56
C PHE A 3 17.89 -8.66 32.98
N THR A 4 18.90 -9.07 32.24
CA THR A 4 19.71 -8.17 31.42
C THR A 4 18.82 -7.68 30.28
N ASP A 5 18.73 -6.36 30.18
CA ASP A 5 18.04 -5.64 29.12
C ASP A 5 18.79 -5.86 27.79
N SER A 6 18.31 -6.82 26.98
CA SER A 6 18.86 -7.18 25.67
C SER A 6 18.19 -6.40 24.53
N SER A 7 17.55 -5.26 24.83
CA SER A 7 16.77 -4.47 23.85
C SER A 7 17.61 -3.45 23.05
N GLN A 8 18.93 -3.42 23.23
CA GLN A 8 19.81 -2.48 22.52
C GLN A 8 20.42 -3.01 21.22
N ASP A 9 20.31 -4.33 20.94
CA ASP A 9 21.04 -4.95 19.82
C ASP A 9 20.18 -5.23 18.58
N LEU A 10 18.93 -4.75 18.50
CA LEU A 10 18.04 -4.98 17.36
C LEU A 10 18.01 -3.84 16.33
N TYR A 11 18.75 -2.79 16.57
CA TYR A 11 18.97 -1.73 15.61
C TYR A 11 20.30 -2.00 14.91
N ASN A 12 20.27 -2.46 13.66
CA ASN A 12 21.50 -2.58 12.88
C ASN A 12 22.02 -1.19 12.56
N PRO A 13 23.14 -0.74 13.20
CA PRO A 13 23.69 0.58 12.95
C PRO A 13 24.34 0.72 11.56
N GLU A 14 24.36 -0.35 10.75
CA GLU A 14 24.89 -0.33 9.39
C GLU A 14 23.85 0.07 8.33
N VAL A 15 22.56 0.12 8.68
CA VAL A 15 21.59 0.91 7.93
C VAL A 15 21.73 2.36 8.41
N GLN A 16 22.94 2.90 8.26
CA GLN A 16 23.15 4.32 8.42
C GLN A 16 22.40 5.03 7.32
N MET A 17 21.23 5.59 7.66
CA MET A 17 20.71 6.71 6.92
C MET A 17 21.86 7.70 6.72
N VAL A 18 22.18 8.01 5.48
CA VAL A 18 23.23 8.98 5.17
C VAL A 18 22.74 10.33 5.64
N VAL A 19 23.01 10.63 6.90
CA VAL A 19 22.78 11.95 7.47
C VAL A 19 23.92 12.82 6.99
N THR A 20 23.68 13.61 5.96
CA THR A 20 24.63 14.63 5.53
C THR A 20 24.47 15.87 6.42
N GLY A 21 25.48 16.14 7.24
CA GLY A 21 25.53 17.28 8.14
C GLY A 21 25.00 17.04 9.55
N ASP A 22 25.06 18.06 10.39
CA ASP A 22 24.67 18.03 11.80
C ASP A 22 23.15 18.01 12.05
N CYS A 23 22.33 17.59 11.07
CA CYS A 23 20.88 17.56 11.24
C CYS A 23 20.47 16.42 12.16
N ARG A 24 20.01 16.75 13.37
CA ARG A 24 19.48 15.81 14.36
C ARG A 24 18.16 15.15 13.93
N LEU A 25 17.59 15.57 12.81
CA LEU A 25 16.29 15.13 12.30
C LEU A 25 16.39 14.03 11.23
N LEU A 26 17.59 13.47 11.02
CA LEU A 26 17.80 12.28 10.18
C LEU A 26 17.30 12.43 8.72
N HIS A 27 17.55 13.56 8.07
CA HIS A 27 17.21 13.76 6.65
C HIS A 27 18.35 14.50 5.94
N THR A 28 18.29 14.52 4.61
CA THR A 28 19.27 15.27 3.82
C THR A 28 19.00 16.77 3.90
N CYS A 29 19.96 17.53 4.43
CA CYS A 29 19.83 18.98 4.57
C CYS A 29 19.60 19.71 3.24
N GLU A 30 20.04 19.13 2.12
CA GLU A 30 19.86 19.72 0.78
C GLU A 30 18.39 19.88 0.38
N MET A 31 17.51 19.07 0.95
CA MET A 31 16.07 19.13 0.69
C MET A 31 15.31 20.02 1.68
N CYS A 32 16.00 20.57 2.68
CA CYS A 32 15.37 21.34 3.75
C CYS A 32 15.41 22.85 3.43
N GLU A 33 14.27 23.52 3.58
CA GLU A 33 14.20 24.99 3.44
C GLU A 33 15.06 25.72 4.51
N PHE A 34 15.41 25.03 5.60
CA PHE A 34 16.28 25.51 6.67
C PHE A 34 17.75 25.15 6.47
N ASN A 35 18.14 24.67 5.28
CA ASN A 35 19.47 24.17 4.95
C ASN A 35 20.62 25.16 5.24
N ASN A 36 20.32 26.46 5.33
CA ASN A 36 21.33 27.52 5.55
C ASN A 36 21.48 27.92 7.02
N GLU A 37 20.76 27.29 7.94
CA GLU A 37 20.83 27.61 9.37
C GLU A 37 21.79 26.67 10.09
N THR A 38 22.81 27.23 10.74
CA THR A 38 23.80 26.49 11.54
C THR A 38 23.19 25.83 12.77
N ASP A 39 21.98 26.22 13.17
CA ASP A 39 21.21 25.66 14.28
C ASP A 39 19.74 25.49 13.82
N CYS A 40 19.44 24.42 13.10
CA CYS A 40 18.07 24.10 12.74
C CYS A 40 17.23 23.91 14.01
N LYS A 41 16.26 24.82 14.23
CA LYS A 41 15.32 24.79 15.36
C LYS A 41 13.95 24.23 14.99
N ALA A 42 13.84 23.64 13.79
CA ALA A 42 12.56 23.08 13.34
C ALA A 42 12.07 21.98 14.29
N ASP A 43 10.79 22.00 14.61
CA ASP A 43 10.15 20.90 15.30
C ASP A 43 10.20 19.64 14.41
N LYS A 44 10.58 18.49 15.00
CA LYS A 44 10.70 17.22 14.25
C LYS A 44 9.43 16.90 13.48
N ASN A 45 8.26 17.17 14.04
CA ASN A 45 6.97 16.86 13.42
C ASN A 45 6.68 17.79 12.25
N GLU A 46 6.97 19.08 12.37
CA GLU A 46 6.80 20.06 11.28
C GLU A 46 7.71 19.71 10.12
N HIS A 47 8.95 19.36 10.42
CA HIS A 47 9.93 18.94 9.43
C HIS A 47 9.48 17.67 8.69
N ASN A 48 9.05 16.63 9.42
CA ASN A 48 8.55 15.39 8.83
C ASN A 48 7.32 15.65 7.95
N ARG A 49 6.39 16.52 8.36
CA ARG A 49 5.24 16.92 7.55
C ARG A 49 5.66 17.62 6.27
N TRP A 50 6.62 18.53 6.34
CA TRP A 50 7.17 19.22 5.17
C TRP A 50 7.79 18.23 4.18
N LEU A 51 8.61 17.29 4.67
CA LEU A 51 9.25 16.26 3.85
C LEU A 51 8.24 15.37 3.13
N VAL A 52 7.24 14.88 3.85
CA VAL A 52 6.16 14.07 3.28
C VAL A 52 5.37 14.88 2.26
N ASN A 53 4.96 16.09 2.58
CA ASN A 53 4.23 16.96 1.66
C ASN A 53 5.01 17.20 0.36
N LYS A 54 6.32 17.45 0.46
CA LYS A 54 7.17 17.62 -0.72
C LYS A 54 7.12 16.40 -1.65
N ARG A 55 7.18 15.17 -1.10
CA ARG A 55 7.11 13.94 -1.88
C ARG A 55 5.70 13.65 -2.43
N MET A 56 4.67 13.92 -1.62
CA MET A 56 3.27 13.63 -1.99
C MET A 56 2.72 14.61 -3.03
N ASN A 57 3.29 15.81 -3.17
CA ASN A 57 2.88 16.81 -4.16
C ASN A 57 3.18 16.39 -5.61
N ASP A 58 4.18 15.51 -5.83
CA ASP A 58 4.53 14.99 -7.16
C ASP A 58 3.63 13.81 -7.59
N ILE A 59 2.65 13.44 -6.76
CA ILE A 59 1.77 12.29 -6.97
C ILE A 59 0.36 12.77 -7.29
N LYS A 60 -0.17 12.37 -8.45
CA LYS A 60 -1.48 12.80 -8.91
C LYS A 60 -2.61 12.20 -8.07
N PHE A 61 -2.57 10.88 -7.80
CA PHE A 61 -3.58 10.19 -6.99
C PHE A 61 -2.94 9.32 -5.91
N LYS A 62 -3.26 9.60 -4.67
CA LYS A 62 -2.85 8.86 -3.47
C LYS A 62 -4.02 8.01 -2.99
N LEU A 63 -3.88 6.68 -3.12
CA LEU A 63 -4.96 5.73 -2.84
C LEU A 63 -4.60 4.81 -1.68
N ILE A 64 -5.45 4.72 -0.68
CA ILE A 64 -5.30 3.73 0.38
C ILE A 64 -6.15 2.50 0.07
N ILE A 65 -5.56 1.31 0.27
CA ILE A 65 -6.26 0.04 0.15
C ILE A 65 -6.42 -0.54 1.56
N GLY A 66 -7.66 -0.69 1.97
CA GLY A 66 -8.00 -1.06 3.33
C GLY A 66 -8.91 -2.27 3.45
N SER A 67 -8.72 -3.00 4.54
CA SER A 67 -9.63 -4.02 5.03
C SER A 67 -9.54 -4.07 6.55
N ASN A 68 -10.64 -4.23 7.27
CA ASN A 68 -10.59 -4.33 8.74
C ASN A 68 -10.32 -5.77 9.22
N LYS A 69 -10.11 -6.72 8.30
CA LYS A 69 -9.87 -8.14 8.60
C LYS A 69 -8.68 -8.65 7.80
N GLY A 70 -7.81 -9.43 8.47
CA GLY A 70 -6.76 -10.18 7.80
C GLY A 70 -7.32 -11.34 6.96
N GLY A 71 -6.59 -11.76 5.92
CA GLY A 71 -6.94 -12.92 5.10
C GLY A 71 -7.98 -12.68 4.00
N VAL A 72 -8.43 -11.44 3.76
CA VAL A 72 -9.32 -11.12 2.62
C VAL A 72 -8.57 -10.96 1.30
N GLY A 73 -7.24 -11.07 1.32
CA GLY A 73 -6.38 -10.92 0.14
C GLY A 73 -6.04 -9.48 -0.23
N LYS A 74 -6.08 -8.55 0.74
CA LYS A 74 -5.79 -7.12 0.53
C LYS A 74 -4.49 -6.91 -0.24
N SER A 75 -3.35 -7.39 0.25
CA SER A 75 -2.03 -7.18 -0.38
C SER A 75 -1.91 -7.81 -1.77
N THR A 76 -2.54 -8.98 -2.00
CA THR A 76 -2.64 -9.59 -3.33
C THR A 76 -3.44 -8.70 -4.29
N VAL A 77 -4.57 -8.15 -3.82
CA VAL A 77 -5.40 -7.22 -4.60
C VAL A 77 -4.63 -5.94 -4.89
N THR A 78 -3.98 -5.36 -3.88
CA THR A 78 -3.20 -4.12 -4.02
C THR A 78 -2.08 -4.29 -5.03
N THR A 79 -1.30 -5.39 -4.94
CA THR A 79 -0.19 -5.67 -5.84
C THR A 79 -0.66 -5.85 -7.28
N ASN A 80 -1.67 -6.68 -7.51
CA ASN A 80 -2.17 -6.93 -8.87
C ASN A 80 -2.89 -5.70 -9.46
N LEU A 81 -3.55 -4.88 -8.66
CA LEU A 81 -4.13 -3.61 -9.10
C LEU A 81 -3.04 -2.61 -9.51
N ALA A 82 -1.96 -2.49 -8.71
CA ALA A 82 -0.81 -1.64 -9.04
C ALA A 82 -0.15 -2.08 -10.35
N VAL A 83 0.08 -3.39 -10.51
CA VAL A 83 0.62 -3.97 -11.75
C VAL A 83 -0.34 -3.71 -12.93
N ALA A 84 -1.66 -3.90 -12.76
CA ALA A 84 -2.64 -3.65 -13.81
C ALA A 84 -2.67 -2.19 -14.26
N LEU A 85 -2.52 -1.23 -13.33
CA LEU A 85 -2.38 0.19 -13.66
C LEU A 85 -1.08 0.48 -14.42
N ALA A 86 0.05 -0.13 -14.02
CA ALA A 86 1.32 0.01 -14.73
C ALA A 86 1.23 -0.59 -16.15
N GLU A 87 0.57 -1.74 -16.34
CA GLU A 87 0.30 -2.33 -17.67
C GLU A 87 -0.63 -1.45 -18.56
N ARG A 88 -1.38 -0.53 -17.96
CA ARG A 88 -2.11 0.53 -18.69
C ARG A 88 -1.23 1.70 -19.10
N GLY A 89 0.05 1.69 -18.71
CA GLY A 89 1.02 2.74 -19.04
C GLY A 89 1.06 3.90 -18.06
N TYR A 90 0.41 3.78 -16.88
CA TYR A 90 0.51 4.78 -15.82
C TYR A 90 1.80 4.63 -15.03
N LYS A 91 2.33 5.74 -14.52
CA LYS A 91 3.43 5.75 -13.56
C LYS A 91 2.86 5.40 -12.17
N VAL A 92 3.22 4.24 -11.65
CA VAL A 92 2.61 3.70 -10.43
C VAL A 92 3.64 3.45 -9.35
N GLY A 93 3.32 3.85 -8.13
CA GLY A 93 4.01 3.48 -6.90
C GLY A 93 3.15 2.55 -6.03
N LEU A 94 3.80 1.66 -5.30
CA LEU A 94 3.20 0.73 -4.36
C LEU A 94 3.96 0.79 -3.03
N ALA A 95 3.31 1.35 -2.02
CA ALA A 95 3.83 1.48 -0.66
C ALA A 95 3.20 0.42 0.24
N ASP A 96 4.02 -0.53 0.70
CA ASP A 96 3.63 -1.55 1.68
C ASP A 96 3.77 -0.97 3.09
N ALA A 97 2.66 -0.56 3.64
CA ALA A 97 2.58 0.02 4.98
C ALA A 97 2.13 -0.99 6.05
N ASP A 98 2.01 -2.28 5.71
CA ASP A 98 1.70 -3.33 6.68
C ASP A 98 2.95 -3.76 7.45
N LEU A 99 3.21 -3.08 8.57
CA LEU A 99 4.38 -3.30 9.41
C LEU A 99 4.43 -4.69 10.06
N HIS A 100 3.28 -5.36 10.19
CA HIS A 100 3.14 -6.64 10.86
C HIS A 100 3.32 -7.84 9.93
N GLY A 101 3.06 -7.64 8.64
CA GLY A 101 3.16 -8.67 7.63
C GLY A 101 3.45 -8.09 6.25
N PRO A 102 4.67 -7.56 6.02
CA PRO A 102 5.02 -6.95 4.75
C PRO A 102 5.12 -8.03 3.66
N ASN A 103 4.02 -8.27 2.96
CA ASN A 103 3.90 -9.37 1.99
C ASN A 103 4.25 -8.95 0.55
N ILE A 104 4.31 -7.66 0.25
CA ILE A 104 4.54 -7.17 -1.12
C ILE A 104 5.89 -7.62 -1.68
N PRO A 105 7.02 -7.65 -0.94
CA PRO A 105 8.26 -8.19 -1.44
C PRO A 105 8.13 -9.63 -1.94
N LYS A 106 7.39 -10.48 -1.21
CA LYS A 106 7.12 -11.87 -1.61
C LYS A 106 6.28 -11.94 -2.88
N LEU A 107 5.22 -11.12 -2.97
CA LEU A 107 4.31 -11.07 -4.12
C LEU A 107 4.97 -10.58 -5.42
N LEU A 108 6.18 -9.96 -5.32
CA LEU A 108 6.94 -9.42 -6.44
C LEU A 108 8.32 -10.08 -6.62
N LYS A 109 8.58 -11.20 -5.93
CA LYS A 109 9.88 -11.93 -5.95
C LYS A 109 11.06 -11.01 -5.65
N ALA A 110 10.87 -10.14 -4.67
CA ALA A 110 11.81 -9.08 -4.31
C ALA A 110 12.33 -9.19 -2.87
N GLU A 111 12.21 -10.36 -2.21
CA GLU A 111 12.60 -10.56 -0.81
C GLU A 111 14.09 -10.29 -0.56
N GLU A 112 14.93 -10.51 -1.56
CA GLU A 112 16.38 -10.28 -1.47
C GLU A 112 16.77 -8.85 -1.86
N VAL A 113 15.82 -8.02 -2.29
CA VAL A 113 16.08 -6.63 -2.65
C VAL A 113 16.44 -5.84 -1.39
N ARG A 114 17.43 -4.97 -1.53
CA ARG A 114 17.77 -3.95 -0.53
C ARG A 114 17.69 -2.58 -1.20
N LEU A 115 16.98 -1.66 -0.56
CA LEU A 115 16.84 -0.31 -1.10
C LEU A 115 18.16 0.44 -1.00
N ARG A 116 18.43 1.24 -2.01
CA ARG A 116 19.63 2.07 -2.06
C ARG A 116 19.36 3.42 -1.41
N SER A 117 20.15 3.77 -0.43
CA SER A 117 20.17 5.13 0.14
C SER A 117 21.08 6.04 -0.69
N THR A 118 20.63 7.26 -0.94
CA THR A 118 21.35 8.33 -1.64
C THR A 118 21.32 9.61 -0.82
N ASP A 119 22.06 10.65 -1.23
CA ASP A 119 22.04 11.94 -0.55
C ASP A 119 20.65 12.64 -0.63
N GLU A 120 19.82 12.25 -1.59
CA GLU A 120 18.48 12.81 -1.81
C GLU A 120 17.34 12.00 -1.17
N GLY A 121 17.63 10.82 -0.64
CA GLY A 121 16.67 9.91 -0.02
C GLY A 121 16.93 8.45 -0.40
N ILE A 122 15.89 7.64 -0.39
CA ILE A 122 15.94 6.21 -0.65
C ILE A 122 15.29 5.90 -2.00
N ASP A 123 16.04 5.27 -2.90
CA ASP A 123 15.49 4.83 -4.18
C ASP A 123 14.49 3.70 -3.97
N PRO A 124 13.26 3.77 -4.51
CA PRO A 124 12.33 2.64 -4.48
C PRO A 124 12.86 1.49 -5.35
N TYR A 125 12.45 0.27 -5.03
CA TYR A 125 12.65 -0.85 -5.97
C TYR A 125 11.78 -0.64 -7.21
N GLU A 126 12.37 -0.75 -8.39
CA GLU A 126 11.64 -0.64 -9.65
C GLU A 126 11.57 -2.00 -10.33
N THR A 127 10.36 -2.46 -10.60
CA THR A 127 10.12 -3.72 -11.33
C THR A 127 10.36 -3.55 -12.82
N SER A 128 10.44 -4.66 -13.57
CA SER A 128 10.67 -4.65 -15.01
C SER A 128 9.60 -3.92 -15.84
N ASN A 129 8.40 -3.75 -15.30
CA ASN A 129 7.30 -2.98 -15.92
C ASN A 129 7.17 -1.55 -15.36
N GLY A 130 8.19 -1.05 -14.64
CA GLY A 130 8.26 0.33 -14.18
C GLY A 130 7.43 0.63 -12.92
N LEU A 131 6.88 -0.39 -12.24
CA LEU A 131 6.23 -0.21 -10.95
C LEU A 131 7.29 0.08 -9.88
N LYS A 132 7.18 1.22 -9.19
CA LYS A 132 8.02 1.57 -8.05
C LYS A 132 7.46 1.00 -6.77
N VAL A 133 8.29 0.35 -5.96
CA VAL A 133 7.86 -0.34 -4.75
C VAL A 133 8.73 0.02 -3.56
N ALA A 134 8.11 0.30 -2.44
CA ALA A 134 8.78 0.39 -1.15
C ALA A 134 8.00 -0.39 -0.08
N SER A 135 8.72 -1.11 0.75
CA SER A 135 8.17 -1.95 1.81
C SER A 135 9.16 -2.03 2.98
N LEU A 136 8.62 -2.15 4.18
CA LEU A 136 9.42 -2.49 5.35
C LEU A 136 10.18 -3.83 5.15
N GLY A 137 9.58 -4.77 4.43
CA GLY A 137 10.21 -6.05 4.13
C GLY A 137 11.58 -5.94 3.46
N PHE A 138 11.86 -4.84 2.77
CA PHE A 138 13.20 -4.58 2.19
C PHE A 138 14.26 -4.16 3.22
N LEU A 139 13.84 -3.77 4.43
CA LEU A 139 14.72 -3.35 5.52
C LEU A 139 14.93 -4.44 6.57
N ILE A 140 14.19 -5.56 6.49
CA ILE A 140 14.26 -6.69 7.41
C ILE A 140 15.20 -7.75 6.82
N GLU A 141 16.25 -8.14 7.58
CA GLU A 141 17.23 -9.15 7.12
C GLU A 141 16.64 -10.56 7.12
N ASP A 142 15.91 -10.93 8.18
CA ASP A 142 15.25 -12.24 8.31
C ASP A 142 13.73 -12.07 8.31
N PRO A 143 13.02 -12.47 7.24
CA PRO A 143 11.56 -12.37 7.15
C PRO A 143 10.82 -13.20 8.21
N ASN A 144 11.49 -14.13 8.89
CA ASN A 144 10.92 -14.94 9.98
C ASN A 144 11.14 -14.31 11.36
N MET A 145 11.87 -13.19 11.44
CA MET A 145 12.13 -12.51 12.71
C MET A 145 10.85 -11.86 13.22
N HIS A 146 10.44 -12.21 14.43
CA HIS A 146 9.38 -11.49 15.13
C HIS A 146 9.91 -10.14 15.62
N ILE A 147 9.42 -9.06 15.02
CA ILE A 147 9.78 -7.70 15.43
C ILE A 147 8.66 -7.13 16.28
N ALA A 148 8.96 -6.91 17.57
CA ALA A 148 8.04 -6.20 18.46
C ALA A 148 8.22 -4.69 18.30
N TRP A 149 7.48 -4.10 17.39
CA TRP A 149 7.54 -2.67 17.12
C TRP A 149 6.97 -1.86 18.27
N ARG A 150 7.78 -0.96 18.81
CA ARG A 150 7.28 0.12 19.68
C ARG A 150 6.68 1.23 18.81
N ASP A 151 5.67 1.92 19.32
CA ASP A 151 4.94 2.94 18.54
C ASP A 151 5.84 4.02 17.94
N ALA A 152 6.90 4.43 18.65
CA ALA A 152 7.87 5.41 18.14
C ALA A 152 8.61 4.90 16.89
N VAL A 153 9.00 3.61 16.86
CA VAL A 153 9.70 3.02 15.71
C VAL A 153 8.76 2.87 14.51
N LYS A 154 7.50 2.52 14.75
CA LYS A 154 6.47 2.47 13.70
C LYS A 154 6.28 3.84 13.04
N TYR A 155 6.22 4.87 13.88
CA TYR A 155 6.10 6.26 13.42
C TYR A 155 7.28 6.66 12.54
N ASP A 156 8.52 6.44 13.00
CA ASP A 156 9.71 6.76 12.23
C ASP A 156 9.72 6.02 10.87
N PHE A 157 9.29 4.75 10.86
CA PHE A 157 9.20 3.98 9.63
C PHE A 157 8.14 4.54 8.66
N ILE A 158 6.96 4.94 9.15
CA ILE A 158 5.94 5.57 8.31
C ILE A 158 6.51 6.84 7.65
N ILE A 159 7.28 7.63 8.40
CA ILE A 159 7.95 8.82 7.85
C ILE A 159 8.97 8.44 6.78
N GLU A 160 9.77 7.40 7.00
CA GLU A 160 10.70 6.89 5.99
C GLU A 160 9.98 6.51 4.70
N LEU A 161 8.90 5.74 4.81
CA LEU A 161 8.11 5.28 3.67
C LEU A 161 7.48 6.43 2.89
N LEU A 162 6.97 7.45 3.58
CA LEU A 162 6.24 8.56 2.96
C LEU A 162 7.17 9.69 2.51
N GLY A 163 8.20 10.02 3.29
CA GLY A 163 9.02 11.21 3.11
C GLY A 163 10.40 10.94 2.48
N ASN A 164 11.05 9.83 2.83
CA ASN A 164 12.41 9.56 2.35
C ASN A 164 12.47 8.73 1.07
N ILE A 165 11.43 7.97 0.73
CA ILE A 165 11.37 7.29 -0.57
C ILE A 165 11.25 8.31 -1.70
N GLN A 166 12.11 8.17 -2.71
CA GLN A 166 12.13 9.02 -3.91
C GLN A 166 11.09 8.54 -4.93
N TRP A 167 9.82 8.76 -4.63
CA TRP A 167 8.73 8.34 -5.51
C TRP A 167 8.80 9.04 -6.89
N GLY A 168 9.20 10.34 -6.92
CA GLY A 168 9.15 11.19 -8.10
C GLY A 168 7.72 11.39 -8.60
N GLU A 169 7.58 11.84 -9.85
CA GLU A 169 6.26 12.01 -10.46
C GLU A 169 5.56 10.67 -10.68
N LEU A 170 4.37 10.52 -10.10
CA LEU A 170 3.51 9.36 -10.27
C LEU A 170 2.08 9.77 -10.64
N ASP A 171 1.42 8.94 -11.47
CA ASP A 171 -0.03 9.03 -11.67
C ASP A 171 -0.78 8.46 -10.47
N TYR A 172 -0.27 7.37 -9.89
CA TYR A 172 -0.88 6.67 -8.77
C TYR A 172 0.17 6.25 -7.75
N LEU A 173 -0.10 6.48 -6.45
CA LEU A 173 0.59 5.81 -5.35
C LEU A 173 -0.44 5.04 -4.53
N LEU A 174 -0.32 3.72 -4.49
CA LEU A 174 -1.18 2.82 -3.74
C LEU A 174 -0.52 2.48 -2.40
N PHE A 175 -1.25 2.67 -1.30
CA PHE A 175 -0.81 2.31 0.04
C PHE A 175 -1.53 1.05 0.50
N ASP A 176 -0.81 -0.06 0.67
CA ASP A 176 -1.33 -1.28 1.28
C ASP A 176 -1.34 -1.10 2.81
N LEU A 177 -2.48 -0.71 3.38
CA LEU A 177 -2.59 -0.44 4.81
C LEU A 177 -2.53 -1.71 5.65
N PRO A 178 -2.03 -1.67 6.90
CA PRO A 178 -2.22 -2.77 7.84
C PRO A 178 -3.70 -3.08 8.06
N PRO A 179 -4.08 -4.32 8.42
CA PRO A 179 -5.46 -4.64 8.72
C PRO A 179 -5.94 -3.92 9.98
N GLY A 180 -7.21 -3.50 9.98
CA GLY A 180 -7.81 -2.78 11.11
C GLY A 180 -8.02 -1.29 10.86
N THR A 181 -8.35 -0.57 11.95
CA THR A 181 -8.66 0.86 11.95
C THR A 181 -8.01 1.54 13.16
N GLY A 182 -6.73 1.24 13.40
CA GLY A 182 -5.99 1.69 14.58
C GLY A 182 -5.12 2.92 14.32
N ASN A 183 -4.19 3.17 15.26
CA ASN A 183 -3.32 4.34 15.22
C ASN A 183 -2.40 4.38 13.99
N GLU A 184 -1.99 3.22 13.47
CA GLU A 184 -1.10 3.14 12.31
C GLU A 184 -1.77 3.71 11.06
N GLN A 185 -3.01 3.30 10.80
CA GLN A 185 -3.79 3.80 9.65
C GLN A 185 -4.08 5.30 9.78
N ILE A 186 -4.42 5.77 10.99
CA ILE A 186 -4.64 7.20 11.28
C ILE A 186 -3.36 7.97 10.99
N THR A 187 -2.21 7.49 11.49
CA THR A 187 -0.91 8.15 11.30
C THR A 187 -0.55 8.25 9.82
N ILE A 188 -0.74 7.18 9.04
CA ILE A 188 -0.46 7.18 7.60
C ILE A 188 -1.33 8.22 6.89
N ILE A 189 -2.65 8.24 7.15
CA ILE A 189 -3.57 9.20 6.54
C ILE A 189 -3.23 10.63 6.93
N ASP A 190 -2.96 10.88 8.22
CA ASP A 190 -2.61 12.21 8.73
C ASP A 190 -1.33 12.76 8.10
N PHE A 191 -0.34 11.89 7.80
CA PHE A 191 0.90 12.30 7.16
C PHE A 191 0.77 12.49 5.66
N ILE A 192 0.02 11.63 4.96
CA ILE A 192 -0.27 11.83 3.53
C ILE A 192 -1.00 13.17 3.34
N GLY A 193 -1.84 13.54 4.30
CA GLY A 193 -2.65 14.75 4.30
C GLY A 193 -3.85 14.62 3.37
N GLU A 194 -3.68 14.92 2.09
CA GLU A 194 -4.75 14.78 1.10
C GLU A 194 -4.70 13.38 0.45
N VAL A 195 -5.58 12.49 0.89
CA VAL A 195 -5.78 11.16 0.31
C VAL A 195 -6.93 11.24 -0.69
N ASP A 196 -6.65 10.91 -1.97
CA ASP A 196 -7.63 11.03 -3.05
C ASP A 196 -8.70 9.94 -3.02
N GLY A 197 -8.43 8.82 -2.33
CA GLY A 197 -9.46 7.83 -2.10
C GLY A 197 -9.06 6.55 -1.41
N ALA A 198 -10.08 5.88 -0.87
CA ALA A 198 -9.99 4.56 -0.25
C ALA A 198 -10.65 3.50 -1.14
N ILE A 199 -9.94 2.40 -1.35
CA ILE A 199 -10.47 1.17 -1.97
C ILE A 199 -10.65 0.15 -0.86
N ILE A 200 -11.87 -0.40 -0.72
CA ILE A 200 -12.22 -1.33 0.33
C ILE A 200 -12.24 -2.75 -0.23
N VAL A 201 -11.39 -3.62 0.31
CA VAL A 201 -11.32 -5.03 -0.08
C VAL A 201 -12.08 -5.88 0.92
N THR A 202 -12.99 -6.70 0.44
CA THR A 202 -13.77 -7.65 1.24
C THR A 202 -13.95 -8.98 0.52
N THR A 203 -14.49 -9.99 1.23
CA THR A 203 -14.99 -11.24 0.65
C THR A 203 -16.51 -11.28 0.80
N PRO A 204 -17.25 -12.17 0.08
CA PRO A 204 -18.73 -12.22 0.14
C PRO A 204 -19.32 -12.56 1.52
N GLN A 205 -18.52 -13.07 2.46
CA GLN A 205 -18.95 -13.55 3.78
C GLN A 205 -19.50 -12.41 4.65
N GLU A 206 -20.63 -12.61 5.33
CA GLU A 206 -21.22 -11.60 6.22
C GLU A 206 -20.26 -11.06 7.29
N LEU A 207 -19.39 -11.92 7.86
CA LEU A 207 -18.38 -11.49 8.82
C LEU A 207 -17.35 -10.53 8.21
N ALA A 208 -16.96 -10.74 6.93
CA ALA A 208 -16.06 -9.84 6.23
C ALA A 208 -16.77 -8.51 5.89
N LEU A 209 -18.06 -8.56 5.56
CA LEU A 209 -18.87 -7.37 5.28
C LEU A 209 -19.04 -6.49 6.52
N LEU A 210 -19.19 -7.08 7.72
CA LEU A 210 -19.20 -6.33 8.98
C LEU A 210 -17.89 -5.54 9.20
N ASP A 211 -16.77 -6.17 8.89
CA ASP A 211 -15.46 -5.53 8.99
C ASP A 211 -15.24 -4.49 7.89
N ALA A 212 -15.71 -4.75 6.67
CA ALA A 212 -15.69 -3.75 5.60
C ALA A 212 -16.49 -2.49 5.94
N ARG A 213 -17.65 -2.63 6.62
CA ARG A 213 -18.43 -1.47 7.13
C ARG A 213 -17.62 -0.60 8.10
N LYS A 214 -16.83 -1.22 8.99
CA LYS A 214 -15.97 -0.49 9.93
C LYS A 214 -14.89 0.29 9.17
N MET A 215 -14.28 -0.33 8.15
CA MET A 215 -13.28 0.35 7.32
C MET A 215 -13.87 1.51 6.52
N ILE A 216 -15.10 1.35 6.01
CA ILE A 216 -15.85 2.42 5.34
C ILE A 216 -16.16 3.57 6.31
N SER A 217 -16.61 3.26 7.55
CA SER A 217 -16.83 4.27 8.58
C SER A 217 -15.54 5.01 8.91
N PHE A 218 -14.45 4.28 9.11
CA PHE A 218 -13.13 4.84 9.38
C PHE A 218 -12.67 5.80 8.27
N ALA A 219 -12.79 5.41 6.99
CA ALA A 219 -12.42 6.28 5.88
C ALA A 219 -13.27 7.57 5.85
N ARG A 220 -14.58 7.47 6.13
CA ARG A 220 -15.47 8.63 6.23
C ARG A 220 -15.11 9.55 7.40
N ASP A 221 -14.82 8.98 8.58
CA ASP A 221 -14.43 9.73 9.78
C ASP A 221 -13.07 10.44 9.57
N SER A 222 -12.19 9.86 8.73
CA SER A 222 -10.93 10.45 8.31
C SER A 222 -11.05 11.40 7.10
N ASN A 223 -12.26 11.71 6.64
CA ASN A 223 -12.55 12.54 5.45
C ASN A 223 -11.91 12.01 4.15
N VAL A 224 -11.68 10.70 4.03
CA VAL A 224 -11.15 10.07 2.83
C VAL A 224 -12.32 9.64 1.93
N PRO A 225 -12.37 10.12 0.67
CA PRO A 225 -13.37 9.69 -0.31
C PRO A 225 -13.26 8.18 -0.57
N ILE A 226 -14.39 7.50 -0.81
CA ILE A 226 -14.38 6.06 -1.11
C ILE A 226 -14.49 5.88 -2.63
N VAL A 227 -13.40 5.40 -3.24
CA VAL A 227 -13.34 5.05 -4.67
C VAL A 227 -14.24 3.87 -4.98
N GLY A 228 -14.30 2.89 -4.08
CA GLY A 228 -15.27 1.81 -4.17
C GLY A 228 -14.89 0.55 -3.41
N VAL A 229 -15.77 -0.46 -3.58
CA VAL A 229 -15.66 -1.77 -2.94
C VAL A 229 -15.23 -2.81 -3.98
N ILE A 230 -14.23 -3.64 -3.60
CA ILE A 230 -13.80 -4.83 -4.36
C ILE A 230 -14.22 -6.07 -3.58
N GLU A 231 -14.93 -7.00 -4.23
CA GLU A 231 -15.23 -8.32 -3.71
C GLU A 231 -14.20 -9.32 -4.20
N ASN A 232 -13.27 -9.71 -3.32
CA ASN A 232 -12.28 -10.75 -3.61
C ASN A 232 -12.81 -12.14 -3.24
N MET A 233 -12.27 -13.18 -3.89
CA MET A 233 -12.71 -14.57 -3.71
C MET A 233 -14.22 -14.75 -3.95
N SER A 234 -14.77 -14.01 -4.92
CA SER A 234 -16.21 -13.91 -5.15
C SER A 234 -16.82 -15.21 -5.66
N TYR A 235 -16.12 -15.90 -6.54
CA TYR A 235 -16.56 -17.17 -7.11
C TYR A 235 -15.37 -18.00 -7.60
N PHE A 236 -15.55 -19.30 -7.68
CA PHE A 236 -14.65 -20.25 -8.31
C PHE A 236 -15.24 -20.71 -9.64
N ILE A 237 -14.41 -20.83 -10.68
CA ILE A 237 -14.80 -21.39 -11.97
C ILE A 237 -14.16 -22.77 -12.11
N CYS A 238 -14.97 -23.84 -12.19
CA CYS A 238 -14.45 -25.18 -12.43
C CYS A 238 -14.13 -25.41 -13.92
N ASP A 239 -13.45 -26.52 -14.24
CA ASP A 239 -13.04 -26.89 -15.61
C ASP A 239 -14.20 -26.95 -16.61
N ALA A 240 -15.41 -27.24 -16.13
CA ALA A 240 -16.64 -27.22 -16.95
C ALA A 240 -17.21 -25.81 -17.16
N GLY A 241 -16.54 -24.74 -16.70
CA GLY A 241 -16.99 -23.36 -16.84
C GLY A 241 -18.10 -22.95 -15.89
N LYS A 242 -18.50 -23.81 -14.94
CA LYS A 242 -19.54 -23.51 -13.95
C LYS A 242 -18.96 -22.69 -12.80
N LYS A 243 -19.67 -21.62 -12.40
CA LYS A 243 -19.34 -20.80 -11.23
C LYS A 243 -19.90 -21.41 -9.95
N TYR A 244 -19.10 -21.36 -8.88
CA TYR A 244 -19.47 -21.76 -7.53
C TYR A 244 -19.14 -20.62 -6.56
N HIS A 245 -20.12 -20.22 -5.77
CA HIS A 245 -19.98 -19.16 -4.77
C HIS A 245 -19.63 -19.75 -3.39
N ILE A 246 -18.34 -20.15 -3.22
CA ILE A 246 -17.86 -20.90 -2.06
C ILE A 246 -18.01 -20.10 -0.76
N PHE A 247 -17.81 -18.78 -0.82
CA PHE A 247 -17.89 -17.89 0.33
C PHE A 247 -19.18 -17.03 0.37
N GLY A 248 -20.17 -17.35 -0.43
CA GLY A 248 -21.39 -16.55 -0.59
C GLY A 248 -21.38 -15.78 -1.90
N GLU A 249 -22.47 -15.09 -2.21
CA GLU A 249 -22.70 -14.44 -3.49
C GLU A 249 -23.01 -12.95 -3.34
N GLY A 250 -22.22 -12.09 -4.00
CA GLY A 250 -22.52 -10.68 -4.19
C GLY A 250 -22.60 -9.85 -2.90
N GLY A 251 -21.95 -10.27 -1.83
CA GLY A 251 -21.95 -9.56 -0.55
C GLY A 251 -21.37 -8.16 -0.65
N GLY A 252 -20.21 -8.03 -1.34
CA GLY A 252 -19.55 -6.74 -1.54
C GLY A 252 -20.38 -5.80 -2.40
N LYS A 253 -21.09 -6.33 -3.41
CA LYS A 253 -22.01 -5.53 -4.22
C LYS A 253 -23.20 -5.04 -3.39
N ARG A 254 -23.82 -5.92 -2.59
CA ARG A 254 -24.92 -5.52 -1.68
C ARG A 254 -24.45 -4.43 -0.71
N LEU A 255 -23.26 -4.59 -0.12
CA LEU A 255 -22.67 -3.59 0.77
C LEU A 255 -22.51 -2.24 0.07
N ALA A 256 -21.98 -2.23 -1.16
CA ALA A 256 -21.83 -1.02 -1.95
C ALA A 256 -23.18 -0.36 -2.25
N ASP A 257 -24.15 -1.14 -2.69
CA ASP A 257 -25.50 -0.66 -3.00
C ASP A 257 -26.20 -0.06 -1.76
N GLU A 258 -26.11 -0.72 -0.59
CA GLU A 258 -26.68 -0.25 0.69
C GLU A 258 -26.07 1.06 1.18
N LEU A 259 -24.78 1.25 0.98
CA LEU A 259 -24.05 2.44 1.46
C LEU A 259 -23.91 3.53 0.40
N VAL A 260 -24.50 3.32 -0.79
CA VAL A 260 -24.46 4.20 -1.95
C VAL A 260 -23.01 4.48 -2.36
N LEU A 261 -22.21 3.41 -2.49
CA LEU A 261 -20.80 3.45 -2.88
C LEU A 261 -20.61 2.80 -4.25
N PRO A 262 -19.56 3.17 -5.00
CA PRO A 262 -19.19 2.47 -6.21
C PRO A 262 -18.80 1.01 -5.92
N TYR A 263 -19.22 0.11 -6.78
CA TYR A 263 -18.73 -1.26 -6.81
C TYR A 263 -17.74 -1.40 -7.95
N LEU A 264 -16.45 -1.60 -7.61
CA LEU A 264 -15.39 -1.66 -8.61
C LEU A 264 -15.37 -2.98 -9.35
N GLY A 265 -15.78 -4.07 -8.70
CA GLY A 265 -15.88 -5.39 -9.32
C GLY A 265 -15.57 -6.53 -8.38
N ASP A 266 -15.55 -7.72 -8.97
CA ASP A 266 -15.34 -9.02 -8.31
C ASP A 266 -14.10 -9.72 -8.89
N ILE A 267 -13.32 -10.34 -8.01
CA ILE A 267 -12.14 -11.14 -8.34
C ILE A 267 -12.49 -12.61 -8.05
N PRO A 268 -12.24 -13.54 -8.99
CA PRO A 268 -12.46 -14.96 -8.74
C PRO A 268 -11.49 -15.52 -7.69
N LEU A 269 -11.92 -16.58 -7.02
CA LEU A 269 -11.03 -17.50 -6.34
C LEU A 269 -10.37 -18.36 -7.43
N ASP A 270 -9.09 -18.12 -7.68
CA ASP A 270 -8.37 -18.74 -8.81
C ASP A 270 -7.05 -19.35 -8.29
N SER A 271 -6.76 -20.58 -8.67
CA SER A 271 -5.52 -21.27 -8.32
C SER A 271 -4.30 -20.55 -8.87
N ASP A 272 -4.41 -19.91 -10.04
CA ASP A 272 -3.32 -19.17 -10.64
C ASP A 272 -2.91 -17.97 -9.76
N ILE A 273 -3.86 -17.32 -9.09
CA ILE A 273 -3.53 -16.25 -8.13
C ILE A 273 -2.64 -16.80 -7.01
N VAL A 274 -2.97 -17.97 -6.46
CA VAL A 274 -2.20 -18.57 -5.36
C VAL A 274 -0.81 -18.99 -5.82
N VAL A 275 -0.72 -19.78 -6.88
CA VAL A 275 0.56 -20.29 -7.42
C VAL A 275 1.48 -19.13 -7.81
N ASN A 276 0.94 -18.14 -8.50
CA ASN A 276 1.71 -16.99 -8.94
C ASN A 276 2.12 -16.07 -7.77
N SER A 277 1.25 -15.89 -6.76
CA SER A 277 1.61 -15.16 -5.54
C SER A 277 2.75 -15.85 -4.78
N ASP A 278 2.72 -17.18 -4.66
CA ASP A 278 3.76 -17.96 -4.00
C ASP A 278 5.09 -17.93 -4.75
N SER A 279 5.07 -17.82 -6.08
CA SER A 279 6.26 -17.66 -6.93
C SER A 279 6.73 -16.19 -7.05
N GLY A 280 5.97 -15.23 -6.52
CA GLY A 280 6.28 -13.80 -6.57
C GLY A 280 6.07 -13.19 -7.96
N GLU A 281 5.15 -13.73 -8.74
CA GLU A 281 4.87 -13.32 -10.11
C GLU A 281 3.38 -12.95 -10.24
N PRO A 282 3.00 -11.66 -10.26
CA PRO A 282 1.60 -11.23 -10.32
C PRO A 282 0.83 -11.85 -11.49
N VAL A 283 -0.40 -12.34 -11.24
CA VAL A 283 -1.22 -13.04 -12.23
C VAL A 283 -1.52 -12.20 -13.47
N VAL A 284 -1.54 -10.90 -13.34
CA VAL A 284 -1.71 -9.95 -14.45
C VAL A 284 -0.62 -10.11 -15.50
N LEU A 285 0.63 -10.38 -15.08
CA LEU A 285 1.79 -10.54 -15.97
C LEU A 285 1.91 -11.97 -16.51
N THR A 286 1.69 -12.96 -15.63
CA THR A 286 1.98 -14.37 -15.96
C THR A 286 0.85 -15.06 -16.71
N SER A 287 -0.40 -14.70 -16.39
CA SER A 287 -1.60 -15.31 -16.97
C SER A 287 -2.58 -14.26 -17.49
N PRO A 288 -2.19 -13.37 -18.45
CA PRO A 288 -2.98 -12.18 -18.82
C PRO A 288 -4.37 -12.52 -19.41
N ASN A 289 -4.55 -13.75 -19.90
CA ASN A 289 -5.81 -14.22 -20.45
C ASN A 289 -6.73 -14.89 -19.42
N SER A 290 -6.24 -15.13 -18.19
CA SER A 290 -7.02 -15.74 -17.11
C SER A 290 -8.22 -14.88 -16.70
N PRO A 291 -9.28 -15.48 -16.13
CA PRO A 291 -10.37 -14.71 -15.54
C PRO A 291 -9.90 -13.73 -14.47
N ALA A 292 -8.93 -14.12 -13.65
CA ALA A 292 -8.36 -13.29 -12.60
C ALA A 292 -7.64 -12.06 -13.17
N ALA A 293 -6.72 -12.23 -14.13
CA ALA A 293 -6.01 -11.12 -14.75
C ALA A 293 -6.98 -10.13 -15.42
N LYS A 294 -7.98 -10.63 -16.14
CA LYS A 294 -9.02 -9.78 -16.74
C LYS A 294 -9.83 -9.01 -15.70
N ALA A 295 -10.11 -9.63 -14.54
CA ALA A 295 -10.76 -8.94 -13.45
C ALA A 295 -9.92 -7.78 -12.91
N PHE A 296 -8.62 -7.99 -12.66
CA PHE A 296 -7.71 -6.94 -12.22
C PHE A 296 -7.57 -5.80 -13.24
N MET A 297 -7.45 -6.11 -14.53
CA MET A 297 -7.41 -5.10 -15.59
C MET A 297 -8.68 -4.26 -15.61
N LYS A 298 -9.85 -4.89 -15.45
CA LYS A 298 -11.14 -4.20 -15.36
C LYS A 298 -11.24 -3.34 -14.10
N LEU A 299 -10.70 -3.80 -12.96
CA LEU A 299 -10.63 -3.02 -11.73
C LEU A 299 -9.78 -1.76 -11.91
N ALA A 300 -8.63 -1.87 -12.57
CA ALA A 300 -7.78 -0.73 -12.90
C ALA A 300 -8.53 0.30 -13.77
N ASP A 301 -9.24 -0.17 -14.81
CA ASP A 301 -10.07 0.69 -15.67
C ASP A 301 -11.17 1.39 -14.87
N ASN A 302 -11.87 0.67 -13.96
CA ASN A 302 -12.95 1.24 -13.15
C ASN A 302 -12.41 2.25 -12.11
N CYS A 303 -11.26 1.97 -11.52
CA CYS A 303 -10.59 2.87 -10.59
C CYS A 303 -10.18 4.18 -11.31
N HIS A 304 -9.51 4.06 -12.45
CA HIS A 304 -9.12 5.22 -13.26
C HIS A 304 -10.32 6.07 -13.67
N LYS A 305 -11.39 5.42 -14.13
CA LYS A 305 -12.63 6.07 -14.54
C LYS A 305 -13.31 6.85 -13.42
N PHE A 306 -13.28 6.34 -12.21
CA PHE A 306 -13.82 7.03 -11.04
C PHE A 306 -13.02 8.29 -10.71
N LEU A 307 -11.69 8.20 -10.76
CA LEU A 307 -10.78 9.29 -10.40
C LEU A 307 -10.66 10.37 -11.51
N ASN A 308 -10.98 10.03 -12.76
CA ASN A 308 -10.91 10.95 -13.91
C ASN A 308 -12.27 11.07 -14.63
N PRO A 309 -13.33 11.56 -13.97
CA PRO A 309 -14.69 11.59 -14.57
C PRO A 309 -14.80 12.50 -15.80
N GLU A 310 -13.91 13.46 -15.95
CA GLU A 310 -13.91 14.37 -17.12
C GLU A 310 -13.37 13.69 -18.39
N GLU A 311 -12.38 12.79 -18.25
CA GLU A 311 -11.83 12.05 -19.40
C GLU A 311 -12.86 11.11 -20.03
N VAL A 312 -13.80 10.60 -19.21
CA VAL A 312 -14.85 9.70 -19.65
C VAL A 312 -15.96 10.42 -20.44
N LYS A 313 -16.16 11.71 -20.20
CA LYS A 313 -17.18 12.51 -20.92
C LYS A 313 -16.68 12.99 -22.29
N ALA A 314 -15.37 12.88 -22.55
CA ALA A 314 -14.74 13.36 -23.78
C ALA A 314 -14.64 12.29 -24.89
N VAL A 315 -15.06 11.05 -24.61
CA VAL A 315 -15.13 9.91 -25.54
C VAL A 315 -16.60 9.61 -25.84
#